data_afc3a44117ddb2a15d6414503ccaf04e
#
_entry.id   afc3a44117ddb2a15d6414503ccaf04e
#
_cell.length_a   1.000
_cell.length_b   1.000
_cell.length_c   1.000
_cell.angle_alpha   90.00
_cell.angle_beta   90.00
_cell.angle_gamma   90.00
#
_symmetry.space_group_name_H-M   'P 1'
#
loop_
_entity.id
_entity.type
_entity.pdbx_description
1 polymer ?
#
loop_
_entity_poly.entity_id
_entity_poly.type
_entity_poly.pdbx_seq_one_letter_code
_entity_poly.pdbx_strand_id
1 'polypeptide(L)'
;MSETWKGKTRGGTFGYMFFIYMIRCLGITAAYGFLALVVLYFIPFAPKATGNTWSYARNRLKYGRLKSVALLLKNYYRLGQILIDKVAIGNGMTGKYHFKFENYQAFLDVLNGNTGVIMIGAHVGNWEIGAPFFDEYGKKINIVMFDAEHKRIKEILEKNASTRDYKIIPVNEDSLTHVFRITEALDRREYVLSLIHI
;
A
#
# COMPACT_ATOMS: atom_id res chain seq x y z
N MET A 1 19.65 15.72 12.45
CA MET A 1 19.09 14.49 13.04
C MET A 1 17.76 14.21 12.35
N SER A 2 17.71 13.24 11.45
CA SER A 2 16.46 12.79 10.82
C SER A 2 15.64 12.06 11.89
N GLU A 3 14.44 12.58 12.20
CA GLU A 3 13.49 11.82 13.02
C GLU A 3 13.19 10.48 12.31
N THR A 4 13.69 9.40 12.85
CA THR A 4 13.35 8.05 12.40
C THR A 4 11.83 7.90 12.48
N TRP A 5 11.22 7.61 11.35
CA TRP A 5 9.78 7.35 11.25
C TRP A 5 9.42 6.14 12.13
N LYS A 6 8.56 6.36 13.13
CA LYS A 6 8.21 5.34 14.15
C LYS A 6 7.02 4.46 13.80
N GLY A 7 6.52 4.49 12.56
CA GLY A 7 5.46 3.59 12.08
C GLY A 7 4.10 3.67 12.82
N LYS A 8 3.88 4.67 13.67
CA LYS A 8 2.63 4.80 14.43
C LYS A 8 1.50 5.35 13.54
N THR A 9 0.54 4.51 13.20
CA THR A 9 -0.70 4.94 12.54
C THR A 9 -1.69 5.49 13.58
N ARG A 10 -2.31 6.64 13.27
CA ARG A 10 -3.41 7.18 14.07
C ARG A 10 -4.67 6.35 13.81
N GLY A 11 -5.35 5.91 14.84
CA GLY A 11 -6.51 5.01 14.75
C GLY A 11 -6.22 3.59 15.22
N GLY A 12 -4.96 3.17 15.22
CA GLY A 12 -4.51 1.89 15.77
C GLY A 12 -5.32 0.69 15.27
N THR A 13 -5.32 -0.36 16.07
CA THR A 13 -6.03 -1.63 15.80
C THR A 13 -7.56 -1.45 15.72
N PHE A 14 -8.12 -0.56 16.54
CA PHE A 14 -9.57 -0.34 16.59
C PHE A 14 -10.11 0.24 15.28
N GLY A 15 -9.50 1.30 14.76
CA GLY A 15 -9.93 1.89 13.48
C GLY A 15 -9.83 0.90 12.33
N TYR A 16 -8.79 0.07 12.33
CA TYR A 16 -8.60 -0.98 11.35
C TYR A 16 -9.72 -2.03 11.39
N MET A 17 -10.00 -2.59 12.57
CA MET A 17 -11.08 -3.58 12.76
C MET A 17 -12.45 -3.01 12.43
N PHE A 18 -12.71 -1.74 12.79
CA PHE A 18 -13.94 -1.05 12.46
C PHE A 18 -14.19 -1.01 10.94
N PHE A 19 -13.19 -0.63 10.15
CA PHE A 19 -13.32 -0.62 8.69
C PHE A 19 -13.49 -2.02 8.10
N ILE A 20 -12.79 -3.04 8.61
CA ILE A 20 -13.01 -4.44 8.18
C ILE A 20 -14.47 -4.84 8.38
N TYR A 21 -15.00 -4.59 9.58
CA TYR A 21 -16.39 -4.94 9.89
C TYR A 21 -17.39 -4.18 9.02
N MET A 22 -17.17 -2.86 8.86
CA MET A 22 -18.01 -2.03 7.99
C MET A 22 -18.01 -2.52 6.54
N ILE A 23 -16.83 -2.86 5.98
CA ILE A 23 -16.73 -3.35 4.61
C ILE A 23 -17.45 -4.69 4.45
N ARG A 24 -17.36 -5.57 5.44
CA ARG A 24 -18.04 -6.88 5.43
C ARG A 24 -19.55 -6.72 5.50
N CYS A 25 -20.06 -5.88 6.38
CA CYS A 25 -21.50 -5.74 6.64
C CYS A 25 -22.22 -4.80 5.67
N LEU A 26 -21.60 -3.67 5.32
CA LEU A 26 -22.22 -2.58 4.54
C LEU A 26 -21.60 -2.38 3.17
N GLY A 27 -20.48 -3.04 2.91
CA GLY A 27 -19.76 -2.93 1.65
C GLY A 27 -18.80 -1.74 1.58
N ILE A 28 -17.98 -1.74 0.51
CA ILE A 28 -16.91 -0.77 0.33
C ILE A 28 -17.41 0.66 0.10
N THR A 29 -18.56 0.79 -0.56
CA THR A 29 -19.17 2.11 -0.83
C THR A 29 -19.55 2.83 0.44
N ALA A 30 -20.11 2.10 1.43
CA ALA A 30 -20.43 2.66 2.75
C ALA A 30 -19.15 3.08 3.49
N ALA A 31 -18.08 2.29 3.40
CA ALA A 31 -16.79 2.64 3.98
C ALA A 31 -16.21 3.93 3.37
N TYR A 32 -16.32 4.13 2.06
CA TYR A 32 -15.92 5.38 1.41
C TYR A 32 -16.80 6.57 1.80
N GLY A 33 -18.10 6.36 1.97
CA GLY A 33 -19.00 7.41 2.47
C GLY A 33 -18.60 7.85 3.88
N PHE A 34 -18.34 6.90 4.78
CA PHE A 34 -17.91 7.19 6.15
C PHE A 34 -16.50 7.83 6.19
N LEU A 35 -15.63 7.45 5.27
CA LEU A 35 -14.31 8.05 5.14
C LEU A 35 -14.37 9.58 4.99
N ALA A 36 -15.38 10.13 4.32
CA ALA A 36 -15.53 11.58 4.18
C ALA A 36 -15.63 12.28 5.54
N LEU A 37 -16.37 11.70 6.49
CA LEU A 37 -16.46 12.20 7.87
C LEU A 37 -15.13 12.07 8.61
N VAL A 38 -14.44 10.93 8.42
CA VAL A 38 -13.12 10.70 9.02
C VAL A 38 -12.10 11.72 8.51
N VAL A 39 -12.14 12.07 7.22
CA VAL A 39 -11.24 13.08 6.64
C VAL A 39 -11.44 14.45 7.29
N LEU A 40 -12.70 14.87 7.49
CA LEU A 40 -13.01 16.13 8.15
C LEU A 40 -12.45 16.16 9.58
N TYR A 41 -12.56 15.04 10.30
CA TYR A 41 -11.96 14.88 11.61
C TYR A 41 -10.42 14.94 11.58
N PHE A 42 -9.77 14.29 10.62
CA PHE A 42 -8.29 14.20 10.58
C PHE A 42 -7.60 15.54 10.30
N ILE A 43 -8.20 16.42 9.51
CA ILE A 43 -7.58 17.70 9.13
C ILE A 43 -7.10 18.51 10.35
N PRO A 44 -7.93 18.80 11.37
CA PRO A 44 -7.48 19.55 12.53
C PRO A 44 -6.55 18.75 13.44
N PHE A 45 -6.69 17.43 13.48
CA PHE A 45 -5.92 16.57 14.39
C PHE A 45 -4.58 16.07 13.83
N ALA A 46 -4.26 16.40 12.57
CA ALA A 46 -2.96 16.09 11.96
C ALA A 46 -2.22 17.34 11.48
N PRO A 47 -1.89 18.31 12.36
CA PRO A 47 -1.41 19.63 11.95
C PRO A 47 -0.12 19.58 11.12
N LYS A 48 0.82 18.67 11.43
CA LYS A 48 2.08 18.52 10.67
C LYS A 48 1.82 18.10 9.22
N ALA A 49 1.00 17.06 8.99
CA ALA A 49 0.68 16.56 7.65
C ALA A 49 -0.17 17.56 6.87
N THR A 50 -1.16 18.17 7.54
CA THR A 50 -2.01 19.22 6.98
C THR A 50 -1.18 20.43 6.56
N GLY A 51 -0.26 20.90 7.42
CA GLY A 51 0.64 22.02 7.16
C GLY A 51 1.57 21.73 5.97
N ASN A 52 2.14 20.53 5.88
CA ASN A 52 3.00 20.15 4.77
C ASN A 52 2.24 20.15 3.43
N THR A 53 1.04 19.54 3.39
CA THR A 53 0.20 19.52 2.18
C THR A 53 -0.25 20.93 1.80
N TRP A 54 -0.60 21.75 2.78
CA TRP A 54 -0.94 23.16 2.56
C TRP A 54 0.23 23.95 2.00
N SER A 55 1.41 23.83 2.61
CA SER A 55 2.63 24.48 2.15
C SER A 55 3.00 24.07 0.72
N TYR A 56 2.88 22.78 0.39
CA TYR A 56 3.08 22.26 -0.96
C TYR A 56 2.09 22.91 -1.96
N ALA A 57 0.81 22.94 -1.62
CA ALA A 57 -0.22 23.55 -2.46
C ALA A 57 0.03 25.05 -2.71
N ARG A 58 0.38 25.77 -1.66
CA ARG A 58 0.59 27.24 -1.72
C ARG A 58 1.93 27.63 -2.37
N ASN A 59 3.01 26.97 -1.96
CA ASN A 59 4.37 27.37 -2.28
C ASN A 59 4.90 26.73 -3.57
N ARG A 60 4.54 25.48 -3.83
CA ARG A 60 4.99 24.74 -5.03
C ARG A 60 4.00 24.83 -6.17
N LEU A 61 2.71 24.49 -5.91
CA LEU A 61 1.68 24.52 -6.94
C LEU A 61 1.08 25.92 -7.17
N LYS A 62 1.41 26.89 -6.33
CA LYS A 62 0.91 28.28 -6.40
C LYS A 62 -0.63 28.37 -6.40
N TYR A 63 -1.31 27.44 -5.77
CA TYR A 63 -2.78 27.41 -5.71
C TYR A 63 -3.32 28.52 -4.81
N GLY A 64 -4.48 29.08 -5.17
CA GLY A 64 -5.28 29.95 -4.31
C GLY A 64 -5.82 29.18 -3.07
N ARG A 65 -6.32 29.90 -2.07
CA ARG A 65 -6.79 29.27 -0.79
C ARG A 65 -7.82 28.16 -1.04
N LEU A 66 -8.85 28.41 -1.85
CA LEU A 66 -9.91 27.43 -2.13
C LEU A 66 -9.37 26.15 -2.80
N LYS A 67 -8.51 26.30 -3.81
CA LYS A 67 -7.87 25.15 -4.46
C LYS A 67 -6.96 24.38 -3.51
N SER A 68 -6.31 25.07 -2.57
CA SER A 68 -5.45 24.43 -1.57
C SER A 68 -6.28 23.61 -0.57
N VAL A 69 -7.44 24.10 -0.14
CA VAL A 69 -8.38 23.34 0.70
C VAL A 69 -8.90 22.12 -0.06
N ALA A 70 -9.33 22.30 -1.30
CA ALA A 70 -9.81 21.18 -2.11
C ALA A 70 -8.74 20.11 -2.33
N LEU A 71 -7.47 20.50 -2.57
CA LEU A 71 -6.35 19.57 -2.67
C LEU A 71 -6.13 18.83 -1.36
N LEU A 72 -6.19 19.51 -0.22
CA LEU A 72 -6.02 18.93 1.10
C LEU A 72 -7.08 17.85 1.38
N LEU A 73 -8.36 18.17 1.17
CA LEU A 73 -9.47 17.23 1.32
C LEU A 73 -9.31 16.02 0.39
N LYS A 74 -8.99 16.28 -0.88
CA LYS A 74 -8.79 15.24 -1.88
C LYS A 74 -7.62 14.32 -1.52
N ASN A 75 -6.51 14.87 -1.05
CA ASN A 75 -5.34 14.11 -0.66
C ASN A 75 -5.64 13.15 0.50
N TYR A 76 -6.25 13.65 1.58
CA TYR A 76 -6.66 12.82 2.71
C TYR A 76 -7.68 11.75 2.32
N TYR A 77 -8.66 12.12 1.48
CA TYR A 77 -9.68 11.18 1.02
C TYR A 77 -9.07 10.06 0.17
N ARG A 78 -8.18 10.40 -0.77
CA ARG A 78 -7.49 9.41 -1.62
C ARG A 78 -6.58 8.50 -0.80
N LEU A 79 -5.83 9.07 0.14
CA LEU A 79 -5.03 8.25 1.05
C LEU A 79 -5.90 7.28 1.86
N GLY A 80 -7.03 7.75 2.38
CA GLY A 80 -7.98 6.90 3.10
C GLY A 80 -8.59 5.81 2.22
N GLN A 81 -8.91 6.09 0.95
CA GLN A 81 -9.35 5.07 0.00
C GLN A 81 -8.28 3.99 -0.19
N ILE A 82 -7.03 4.37 -0.42
CA ILE A 82 -5.90 3.42 -0.55
C ILE A 82 -5.81 2.50 0.69
N LEU A 83 -5.96 3.05 1.89
CA LEU A 83 -5.93 2.26 3.12
C LEU A 83 -7.13 1.30 3.24
N ILE A 84 -8.33 1.75 2.86
CA ILE A 84 -9.54 0.91 2.83
C ILE A 84 -9.38 -0.21 1.80
N ASP A 85 -8.88 0.09 0.61
CA ASP A 85 -8.64 -0.89 -0.45
C ASP A 85 -7.61 -1.94 -0.03
N LYS A 86 -6.52 -1.51 0.60
CA LYS A 86 -5.52 -2.41 1.18
C LYS A 86 -6.16 -3.39 2.17
N VAL A 87 -7.03 -2.89 3.05
CA VAL A 87 -7.76 -3.70 4.03
C VAL A 87 -8.73 -4.67 3.34
N ALA A 88 -9.51 -4.19 2.38
CA ALA A 88 -10.51 -4.99 1.67
C ALA A 88 -9.85 -6.16 0.91
N ILE A 89 -8.81 -5.86 0.13
CA ILE A 89 -8.10 -6.85 -0.68
C ILE A 89 -7.31 -7.82 0.21
N GLY A 90 -6.64 -7.32 1.24
CA GLY A 90 -5.95 -8.16 2.21
C GLY A 90 -6.87 -9.11 3.00
N ASN A 91 -8.19 -8.90 2.95
CA ASN A 91 -9.21 -9.78 3.52
C ASN A 91 -9.98 -10.58 2.45
N GLY A 92 -9.45 -10.72 1.24
CA GLY A 92 -10.02 -11.55 0.17
C GLY A 92 -11.25 -10.95 -0.52
N MET A 93 -11.53 -9.65 -0.34
CA MET A 93 -12.70 -9.00 -0.96
C MET A 93 -12.38 -8.47 -2.37
N THR A 94 -11.68 -9.26 -3.18
CA THR A 94 -11.21 -8.87 -4.52
C THR A 94 -12.34 -8.76 -5.55
N GLY A 95 -13.41 -9.52 -5.40
CA GLY A 95 -14.53 -9.58 -6.37
C GLY A 95 -15.33 -8.29 -6.58
N LYS A 96 -15.01 -7.22 -5.81
CA LYS A 96 -15.62 -5.89 -5.98
C LYS A 96 -14.75 -4.90 -6.77
N TYR A 97 -13.58 -5.34 -7.23
CA TYR A 97 -12.62 -4.54 -7.97
C TYR A 97 -12.55 -5.01 -9.42
N HIS A 98 -12.53 -4.06 -10.34
CA HIS A 98 -12.30 -4.32 -11.76
C HIS A 98 -10.89 -3.84 -12.11
N PHE A 99 -10.04 -4.76 -12.49
CA PHE A 99 -8.66 -4.47 -12.86
C PHE A 99 -8.54 -4.37 -14.38
N LYS A 100 -7.88 -3.32 -14.85
CA LYS A 100 -7.61 -3.09 -16.25
C LYS A 100 -6.10 -3.02 -16.45
N PHE A 101 -5.57 -3.90 -17.26
CA PHE A 101 -4.14 -3.94 -17.55
C PHE A 101 -3.87 -3.40 -18.95
N GLU A 102 -2.88 -2.54 -19.07
CA GLU A 102 -2.29 -2.21 -20.36
C GLU A 102 -1.18 -3.24 -20.65
N ASN A 103 -1.06 -3.64 -21.92
CA ASN A 103 -0.09 -4.66 -22.36
C ASN A 103 -0.16 -6.00 -21.59
N TYR A 104 -1.38 -6.44 -21.28
CA TYR A 104 -1.61 -7.64 -20.47
C TYR A 104 -0.92 -8.88 -21.04
N GLN A 105 -0.87 -9.05 -22.37
CA GLN A 105 -0.22 -10.19 -23.00
C GLN A 105 1.27 -10.24 -22.70
N ALA A 106 1.99 -9.13 -22.82
CA ALA A 106 3.42 -9.07 -22.50
C ALA A 106 3.68 -9.42 -21.02
N PHE A 107 2.78 -9.02 -20.13
CA PHE A 107 2.84 -9.40 -18.72
C PHE A 107 2.62 -10.91 -18.52
N LEU A 108 1.64 -11.51 -19.21
CA LEU A 108 1.40 -12.96 -19.19
C LEU A 108 2.59 -13.76 -19.73
N ASP A 109 3.25 -13.28 -20.77
CA ASP A 109 4.42 -13.93 -21.35
C ASP A 109 5.58 -14.00 -20.33
N VAL A 110 5.76 -12.94 -19.55
CA VAL A 110 6.72 -12.93 -18.43
C VAL A 110 6.30 -13.90 -17.32
N LEU A 111 5.02 -13.90 -16.95
CA LEU A 111 4.51 -14.81 -15.90
C LEU A 111 4.62 -16.29 -16.29
N ASN A 112 4.40 -16.62 -17.57
CA ASN A 112 4.53 -17.98 -18.07
C ASN A 112 5.98 -18.41 -18.28
N GLY A 113 6.91 -17.48 -18.22
CA GLY A 113 8.34 -17.76 -18.28
C GLY A 113 8.84 -18.59 -17.08
N ASN A 114 9.93 -19.33 -17.31
CA ASN A 114 10.54 -20.18 -16.29
C ASN A 114 11.83 -19.57 -15.73
N THR A 115 11.85 -18.26 -15.53
CA THR A 115 13.00 -17.49 -15.04
C THR A 115 12.61 -16.69 -13.80
N GLY A 116 13.57 -16.38 -12.94
CA GLY A 116 13.42 -15.37 -11.91
C GLY A 116 13.28 -13.98 -12.54
N VAL A 117 12.44 -13.13 -11.97
CA VAL A 117 12.14 -11.82 -12.54
C VAL A 117 12.25 -10.73 -11.47
N ILE A 118 12.94 -9.64 -11.81
CA ILE A 118 12.94 -8.43 -11.00
C ILE A 118 11.91 -7.47 -11.61
N MET A 119 10.87 -7.17 -10.83
CA MET A 119 9.87 -6.17 -11.18
C MET A 119 10.21 -4.86 -10.49
N ILE A 120 10.38 -3.82 -11.27
CA ILE A 120 10.66 -2.48 -10.78
C ILE A 120 9.37 -1.67 -10.84
N GLY A 121 8.86 -1.29 -9.67
CA GLY A 121 7.67 -0.47 -9.52
C GLY A 121 7.97 0.91 -8.95
N ALA A 122 6.99 1.79 -9.01
CA ALA A 122 7.04 3.10 -8.37
C ALA A 122 5.96 3.19 -7.28
N HIS A 123 6.18 4.06 -6.29
CA HIS A 123 5.18 4.38 -5.27
C HIS A 123 4.05 5.26 -5.84
N VAL A 124 3.34 4.75 -6.86
CA VAL A 124 2.21 5.41 -7.48
C VAL A 124 0.94 4.59 -7.26
N GLY A 125 -0.06 5.20 -6.68
CA GLY A 125 -1.31 4.51 -6.35
C GLY A 125 -1.17 3.49 -5.22
N ASN A 126 -1.84 2.36 -5.35
CA ASN A 126 -1.86 1.27 -4.37
C ASN A 126 -1.26 -0.01 -4.99
N TRP A 127 0.05 -0.12 -5.00
CA TRP A 127 0.78 -1.25 -5.59
C TRP A 127 0.48 -2.60 -4.89
N GLU A 128 0.11 -2.58 -3.61
CA GLU A 128 -0.21 -3.81 -2.85
C GLU A 128 -1.46 -4.53 -3.38
N ILE A 129 -2.33 -3.81 -4.09
CA ILE A 129 -3.51 -4.40 -4.76
C ILE A 129 -3.09 -5.42 -5.84
N GLY A 130 -1.89 -5.29 -6.40
CA GLY A 130 -1.38 -6.21 -7.41
C GLY A 130 -0.99 -7.59 -6.88
N ALA A 131 -0.72 -7.74 -5.58
CA ALA A 131 -0.23 -8.99 -5.02
C ALA A 131 -1.13 -10.22 -5.29
N PRO A 132 -2.48 -10.17 -5.13
CA PRO A 132 -3.35 -11.30 -5.40
C PRO A 132 -3.31 -11.83 -6.83
N PHE A 133 -2.92 -11.01 -7.82
CA PHE A 133 -2.81 -11.46 -9.21
C PHE A 133 -1.72 -12.49 -9.43
N PHE A 134 -0.67 -12.42 -8.64
CA PHE A 134 0.45 -13.35 -8.76
C PHE A 134 0.11 -14.71 -8.14
N ASP A 135 -0.75 -14.74 -7.12
CA ASP A 135 -1.22 -15.98 -6.50
C ASP A 135 -1.99 -16.83 -7.52
N GLU A 136 -2.79 -16.19 -8.39
CA GLU A 136 -3.54 -16.86 -9.45
C GLU A 136 -2.63 -17.62 -10.44
N TYR A 137 -1.39 -17.15 -10.63
CA TYR A 137 -0.40 -17.76 -11.51
C TYR A 137 0.61 -18.65 -10.78
N GLY A 138 0.41 -18.91 -9.48
CA GLY A 138 1.28 -19.76 -8.68
C GLY A 138 2.71 -19.23 -8.52
N LYS A 139 2.90 -17.92 -8.67
CA LYS A 139 4.21 -17.28 -8.57
C LYS A 139 4.43 -16.69 -7.18
N LYS A 140 5.52 -17.09 -6.54
CA LYS A 140 5.93 -16.49 -5.26
C LYS A 140 6.58 -15.14 -5.47
N ILE A 141 6.14 -14.15 -4.70
CA ILE A 141 6.65 -12.78 -4.74
C ILE A 141 7.46 -12.48 -3.49
N ASN A 142 8.64 -11.94 -3.71
CA ASN A 142 9.50 -11.39 -2.67
C ASN A 142 9.51 -9.86 -2.81
N ILE A 143 8.99 -9.15 -1.80
CA ILE A 143 8.90 -7.69 -1.80
C ILE A 143 10.09 -7.13 -1.05
N VAL A 144 10.92 -6.37 -1.76
CA VAL A 144 12.06 -5.65 -1.17
C VAL A 144 11.55 -4.34 -0.61
N MET A 145 11.57 -4.21 0.71
CA MET A 145 11.07 -3.02 1.38
C MET A 145 11.74 -2.79 2.74
N PHE A 146 11.68 -1.56 3.21
CA PHE A 146 12.10 -1.23 4.57
C PHE A 146 11.03 -1.73 5.55
N ASP A 147 11.39 -2.70 6.41
CA ASP A 147 10.45 -3.30 7.37
C ASP A 147 10.22 -2.37 8.58
N ALA A 148 9.56 -1.24 8.34
CA ALA A 148 9.18 -0.27 9.36
C ALA A 148 7.71 -0.38 9.79
N GLU A 149 6.98 -1.39 9.34
CA GLU A 149 5.59 -1.58 9.76
C GLU A 149 5.51 -1.96 11.25
N HIS A 150 4.58 -1.31 11.94
CA HIS A 150 4.38 -1.61 13.35
C HIS A 150 3.99 -3.08 13.54
N LYS A 151 4.78 -3.86 14.30
CA LYS A 151 4.58 -5.31 14.52
C LYS A 151 3.12 -5.71 14.75
N ARG A 152 2.36 -4.90 15.47
CA ARG A 152 0.96 -5.17 15.80
C ARG A 152 0.02 -5.08 14.60
N ILE A 153 0.27 -4.16 13.67
CA ILE A 153 -0.50 -4.05 12.41
C ILE A 153 -0.12 -5.18 11.49
N LYS A 154 1.16 -5.54 11.45
CA LYS A 154 1.66 -6.70 10.71
C LYS A 154 0.99 -7.99 11.18
N GLU A 155 0.95 -8.25 12.49
CA GLU A 155 0.29 -9.42 13.07
C GLU A 155 -1.23 -9.49 12.74
N ILE A 156 -1.91 -8.33 12.71
CA ILE A 156 -3.34 -8.28 12.35
C ILE A 156 -3.54 -8.51 10.85
N LEU A 157 -2.68 -7.94 10.03
CA LEU A 157 -2.69 -8.16 8.59
C LEU A 157 -2.42 -9.64 8.27
N GLU A 158 -1.45 -10.26 8.94
CA GLU A 158 -1.12 -11.68 8.77
C GLU A 158 -2.23 -12.61 9.24
N LYS A 159 -2.89 -12.30 10.35
CA LYS A 159 -4.01 -13.11 10.88
C LYS A 159 -5.30 -13.03 10.06
N ASN A 160 -5.53 -11.91 9.38
CA ASN A 160 -6.75 -11.67 8.61
C ASN A 160 -6.55 -11.83 7.09
N ALA A 161 -5.33 -12.02 6.63
CA ALA A 161 -5.03 -12.26 5.23
C ALA A 161 -5.25 -13.74 4.91
N SER A 162 -6.29 -14.03 4.16
CA SER A 162 -6.66 -15.40 3.78
C SER A 162 -5.64 -16.10 2.86
N THR A 163 -4.75 -15.38 2.19
CA THR A 163 -3.65 -15.95 1.39
C THR A 163 -2.64 -14.85 1.07
N ARG A 164 -1.47 -14.91 1.68
CA ARG A 164 -0.35 -14.06 1.27
C ARG A 164 0.86 -14.94 0.96
N ASP A 165 1.00 -15.31 -0.28
CA ASP A 165 2.20 -15.99 -0.78
C ASP A 165 3.33 -15.01 -1.15
N TYR A 166 3.40 -13.86 -0.46
CA TYR A 166 4.55 -12.99 -0.61
C TYR A 166 5.45 -13.02 0.62
N LYS A 167 6.75 -12.95 0.39
CA LYS A 167 7.77 -12.80 1.42
C LYS A 167 8.31 -11.37 1.41
N ILE A 168 8.61 -10.83 2.59
CA ILE A 168 9.28 -9.54 2.70
C ILE A 168 10.78 -9.80 2.80
N ILE A 169 11.56 -9.15 1.94
CA ILE A 169 13.01 -9.04 2.05
C ILE A 169 13.30 -7.67 2.67
N PRO A 170 13.58 -7.61 3.99
CA PRO A 170 13.87 -6.34 4.63
C PRO A 170 15.23 -5.81 4.17
N VAL A 171 15.25 -4.53 3.79
CA VAL A 171 16.48 -3.79 3.55
C VAL A 171 16.83 -3.06 4.84
N ASN A 172 17.94 -3.46 5.46
CA ASN A 172 18.52 -2.78 6.62
C ASN A 172 19.86 -2.21 6.19
N GLU A 173 20.16 -1.01 6.65
CA GLU A 173 21.34 -0.23 6.23
C GLU A 173 22.68 -0.93 6.55
N ASP A 174 22.69 -1.83 7.53
CA ASP A 174 23.93 -2.42 8.06
C ASP A 174 24.28 -3.81 7.49
N SER A 175 23.55 -4.33 6.50
CA SER A 175 23.73 -5.73 6.07
C SER A 175 23.45 -5.93 4.57
N LEU A 176 24.34 -6.67 3.90
CA LEU A 176 24.14 -7.15 2.52
C LEU A 176 23.23 -8.38 2.43
N THR A 177 22.61 -8.81 3.52
CA THR A 177 21.76 -10.00 3.58
C THR A 177 20.61 -9.96 2.57
N HIS A 178 20.08 -8.76 2.29
CA HIS A 178 19.03 -8.57 1.30
C HIS A 178 19.48 -8.93 -0.12
N VAL A 179 20.74 -8.67 -0.47
CA VAL A 179 21.30 -9.01 -1.79
C VAL A 179 21.32 -10.52 -1.97
N PHE A 180 21.82 -11.27 -0.96
CA PHE A 180 21.83 -12.72 -1.00
C PHE A 180 20.42 -13.32 -1.10
N ARG A 181 19.44 -12.77 -0.36
CA ARG A 181 18.04 -13.21 -0.43
C ARG A 181 17.39 -12.94 -1.78
N ILE A 182 17.73 -11.81 -2.43
CA ILE A 182 17.28 -11.49 -3.78
C ILE A 182 17.84 -12.51 -4.77
N THR A 183 19.15 -12.78 -4.73
CA THR A 183 19.81 -13.76 -5.61
C THR A 183 19.18 -15.14 -5.41
N GLU A 184 19.03 -15.59 -4.18
CA GLU A 184 18.41 -16.88 -3.87
C GLU A 184 16.97 -16.99 -4.37
N ALA A 185 16.16 -15.92 -4.29
CA ALA A 185 14.82 -15.89 -4.83
C ALA A 185 14.81 -16.01 -6.36
N LEU A 186 15.71 -15.32 -7.04
CA LEU A 186 15.86 -15.40 -8.50
C LEU A 186 16.32 -16.79 -8.95
N ASP A 187 17.25 -17.43 -8.24
CA ASP A 187 17.70 -18.78 -8.51
C ASP A 187 16.57 -19.82 -8.36
N ARG A 188 15.67 -19.59 -7.42
CA ARG A 188 14.44 -20.38 -7.26
C ARG A 188 13.34 -20.02 -8.27
N ARG A 189 13.63 -19.13 -9.24
CA ARG A 189 12.67 -18.65 -10.25
C ARG A 189 11.45 -17.95 -9.65
N GLU A 190 11.63 -17.36 -8.47
CA GLU A 190 10.64 -16.52 -7.80
C GLU A 190 10.70 -15.08 -8.33
N TYR A 191 9.70 -14.29 -8.04
CA TYR A 191 9.63 -12.90 -8.46
C TYR A 191 10.06 -11.98 -7.33
N VAL A 192 10.83 -10.96 -7.67
CA VAL A 192 11.30 -9.93 -6.75
C VAL A 192 10.69 -8.60 -7.16
N LEU A 193 9.89 -8.00 -6.29
CA LEU A 193 9.33 -6.67 -6.46
C LEU A 193 10.16 -5.66 -5.70
N SER A 194 10.75 -4.72 -6.41
CA SER A 194 11.44 -3.56 -5.83
C SER A 194 10.72 -2.27 -6.17
N LEU A 195 10.42 -1.47 -5.16
CA LEU A 195 9.83 -0.15 -5.34
C LEU A 195 10.93 0.89 -5.37
N ILE A 196 11.01 1.62 -6.47
CA ILE A 196 12.00 2.68 -6.64
C ILE A 196 11.55 3.90 -5.85
N HIS A 197 12.45 4.43 -5.03
CA HIS A 197 12.31 5.77 -4.46
C HIS A 197 12.88 6.77 -5.46
N ILE A 198 12.01 7.58 -6.03
CA ILE A 198 12.39 8.73 -6.87
C ILE A 198 12.57 9.96 -5.97
#